data_69e396931f44a98090df3fdcf4648ea5
#
_entry.id   69e396931f44a98090df3fdcf4648ea5
#
_cell.length_a   1.000
_cell.length_b   1.000
_cell.length_c   1.000
_cell.angle_alpha   90.00
_cell.angle_beta   90.00
_cell.angle_gamma   90.00
#
_symmetry.space_group_name_H-M   'P 1'
#
loop_
_entity.id
_entity.type
_entity.pdbx_description
1 polymer ?
#
loop_
_entity_poly.entity_id
_entity_poly.type
_entity_poly.pdbx_seq_one_letter_code
_entity_poly.pdbx_strand_id
1 'polypeptide(L)'
;MRFQEVYEGWCERRLSQSEAAEILGVCERSFRRYSARFEDSEGDLNSLADKRLSQVSKRRASGGEIDALIALYQSRYIGWNVKHFCSHYKRHQESTGQPPRSYTWVKSALQGAGLVPKVAGRGKHHKKRDPKPLVGMMIHQDASTHAWVAGAHWDLVVTMDDATSEHLSMFFCEQEGTASSFHGIGQTIARYGLFCSFYTDRGAHYFTTPVAGGKVDKANLTQVGRACKQLGIEHIAAYSPQARGRSERAFRTHQDRLVKELAQHGITTMQEANVYLEQTYRAQHNAEFARTPAGAGSAFVPYVAQAHLGDILCEQHERVVGLDNTVRFEGLILQIPEQQIRYSYSRTTVRVHRYVDGALSVWHGPRLLERFDAQGRPSQTTAMQAPILRAA
;
A
#
# COMPACT_ATOMS: atom_id res chain seq x y z
N MET A 1 38.04 3.72 47.78
CA MET A 1 39.48 3.54 48.01
C MET A 1 40.29 4.44 47.09
N ARG A 2 40.35 4.29 45.79
CA ARG A 2 41.24 5.05 44.92
C ARG A 2 41.06 6.60 44.97
N PHE A 3 39.82 7.11 45.10
CA PHE A 3 39.60 8.57 45.21
C PHE A 3 40.13 9.13 46.54
N GLN A 4 39.88 8.47 47.64
CA GLN A 4 40.30 8.88 48.97
C GLN A 4 41.82 8.96 49.09
N GLU A 5 42.57 7.99 48.61
CA GLU A 5 44.03 7.95 48.59
C GLU A 5 44.63 9.11 47.81
N VAL A 6 44.03 9.40 46.65
CA VAL A 6 44.45 10.54 45.78
C VAL A 6 44.10 11.87 46.43
N TYR A 7 42.93 11.96 47.07
CA TYR A 7 42.51 13.15 47.80
C TYR A 7 43.41 13.46 49.01
N GLU A 8 43.73 12.45 49.84
CA GLU A 8 44.65 12.56 50.93
C GLU A 8 46.06 13.02 50.46
N GLY A 9 46.56 12.41 49.37
CA GLY A 9 47.83 12.80 48.76
C GLY A 9 47.85 14.25 48.25
N TRP A 10 46.72 14.74 47.78
CA TRP A 10 46.56 16.13 47.38
C TRP A 10 46.49 17.08 48.59
N CYS A 11 45.72 16.73 49.62
CA CYS A 11 45.63 17.50 50.86
C CYS A 11 47.01 17.64 51.58
N GLU A 12 47.78 16.58 51.60
CA GLU A 12 49.12 16.53 52.19
C GLU A 12 50.20 17.13 51.26
N ARG A 13 49.81 17.72 50.12
CA ARG A 13 50.70 18.33 49.11
C ARG A 13 51.72 17.36 48.50
N ARG A 14 51.42 16.04 48.57
CA ARG A 14 52.22 15.00 47.90
C ARG A 14 51.91 14.90 46.41
N LEU A 15 50.72 15.32 46.04
CA LEU A 15 50.24 15.40 44.66
C LEU A 15 49.76 16.81 44.34
N SER A 16 50.08 17.30 43.16
CA SER A 16 49.44 18.51 42.60
C SER A 16 47.99 18.18 42.16
N GLN A 17 47.18 19.20 41.98
CA GLN A 17 45.81 19.04 41.49
C GLN A 17 45.76 18.38 40.09
N SER A 18 46.73 18.70 39.24
CA SER A 18 46.84 18.12 37.90
C SER A 18 47.15 16.63 37.94
N GLU A 19 48.13 16.22 38.77
CA GLU A 19 48.49 14.81 38.97
C GLU A 19 47.33 14.01 39.59
N ALA A 20 46.64 14.58 40.57
CA ALA A 20 45.47 13.95 41.18
C ALA A 20 44.35 13.72 40.17
N ALA A 21 44.09 14.69 39.30
CA ALA A 21 43.11 14.57 38.22
C ALA A 21 43.51 13.52 37.19
N GLU A 22 44.79 13.48 36.81
CA GLU A 22 45.35 12.50 35.87
C GLU A 22 45.25 11.06 36.42
N ILE A 23 45.62 10.83 37.66
CA ILE A 23 45.55 9.54 38.35
C ILE A 23 44.11 9.00 38.38
N LEU A 24 43.14 9.90 38.53
CA LEU A 24 41.71 9.56 38.54
C LEU A 24 41.09 9.46 37.15
N GLY A 25 41.80 9.88 36.09
CA GLY A 25 41.31 9.87 34.72
C GLY A 25 40.20 10.92 34.48
N VAL A 26 40.26 12.07 35.18
CA VAL A 26 39.30 13.16 35.10
C VAL A 26 40.02 14.51 34.83
N CYS A 27 39.28 15.50 34.39
CA CYS A 27 39.86 16.85 34.30
C CYS A 27 39.95 17.54 35.69
N GLU A 28 40.86 18.50 35.88
CA GLU A 28 41.03 19.21 37.13
C GLU A 28 39.74 19.85 37.68
N ARG A 29 38.88 20.36 36.81
CA ARG A 29 37.58 20.90 37.21
C ARG A 29 36.69 19.81 37.84
N SER A 30 36.73 18.61 37.30
CA SER A 30 35.97 17.45 37.87
C SER A 30 36.57 17.02 39.19
N PHE A 31 37.91 17.00 39.31
CA PHE A 31 38.58 16.69 40.56
C PHE A 31 38.17 17.68 41.65
N ARG A 32 38.27 19.00 41.41
CA ARG A 32 37.83 20.03 42.37
C ARG A 32 36.38 19.86 42.80
N ARG A 33 35.51 19.56 41.86
CA ARG A 33 34.08 19.31 42.17
C ARG A 33 33.86 18.05 43.02
N TYR A 34 34.64 17.01 42.79
CA TYR A 34 34.58 15.80 43.59
C TYR A 34 35.17 16.03 44.99
N SER A 35 36.29 16.75 45.12
CA SER A 35 36.87 17.13 46.39
C SER A 35 35.89 17.94 47.24
N ALA A 36 35.32 19.00 46.67
CA ALA A 36 34.34 19.82 47.39
C ALA A 36 33.11 18.97 47.85
N ARG A 37 32.62 18.08 47.02
CA ARG A 37 31.48 17.19 47.40
C ARG A 37 31.84 16.20 48.48
N PHE A 38 33.07 15.72 48.50
CA PHE A 38 33.58 14.80 49.50
C PHE A 38 33.78 15.54 50.85
N GLU A 39 34.33 16.76 50.83
CA GLU A 39 34.44 17.63 51.99
C GLU A 39 33.08 18.01 52.58
N ASP A 40 32.14 18.47 51.73
CA ASP A 40 30.79 18.83 52.14
C ASP A 40 30.00 17.67 52.76
N SER A 41 30.38 16.41 52.47
CA SER A 41 29.75 15.20 52.98
C SER A 41 30.50 14.55 54.12
N GLU A 42 31.44 15.29 54.76
CA GLU A 42 32.26 14.79 55.86
C GLU A 42 33.02 13.49 55.52
N GLY A 43 33.45 13.34 54.25
CA GLY A 43 34.24 12.21 53.81
C GLY A 43 33.43 11.00 53.30
N ASP A 44 32.11 11.15 53.03
CA ASP A 44 31.31 10.05 52.50
C ASP A 44 31.56 9.88 51.00
N LEU A 45 32.15 8.75 50.61
CA LEU A 45 32.37 8.35 49.23
C LEU A 45 31.11 8.19 48.40
N ASN A 46 29.98 7.91 49.01
CA ASN A 46 28.69 7.81 48.29
C ASN A 46 28.25 9.17 47.72
N SER A 47 28.75 10.30 48.29
CA SER A 47 28.53 11.63 47.78
C SER A 47 29.04 11.82 46.35
N LEU A 48 30.06 11.04 45.94
CA LEU A 48 30.65 11.07 44.59
C LEU A 48 29.87 10.34 43.55
N ALA A 49 28.87 9.53 43.95
CA ALA A 49 28.02 8.82 43.01
C ALA A 49 27.26 9.77 42.08
N ASP A 50 27.08 9.36 40.84
CA ASP A 50 26.32 10.19 39.85
C ASP A 50 24.85 10.28 40.28
N LYS A 51 24.48 11.45 40.80
CA LYS A 51 23.09 11.73 41.25
C LYS A 51 22.04 11.52 40.15
N ARG A 52 22.46 11.49 38.87
CA ARG A 52 21.53 11.20 37.74
C ARG A 52 21.11 9.74 37.70
N LEU A 53 21.91 8.82 38.27
CA LEU A 53 21.56 7.40 38.31
C LEU A 53 20.39 7.12 39.26
N SER A 54 20.18 7.93 40.29
CA SER A 54 19.08 7.81 41.25
C SER A 54 17.85 8.65 40.89
N GLN A 55 17.95 9.53 39.91
CA GLN A 55 16.83 10.40 39.52
C GLN A 55 15.94 9.70 38.49
N VAL A 56 14.69 9.49 38.86
CA VAL A 56 13.65 9.03 37.91
C VAL A 56 13.30 10.20 37.01
N SER A 57 13.50 10.03 35.69
CA SER A 57 13.12 11.05 34.70
C SER A 57 11.63 11.38 34.83
N LYS A 58 11.29 12.68 34.86
CA LYS A 58 9.90 13.17 34.84
C LYS A 58 9.10 12.70 33.60
N ARG A 59 9.82 12.27 32.53
CA ARG A 59 9.22 11.72 31.30
C ARG A 59 9.03 10.19 31.37
N ARG A 60 9.46 9.55 32.45
CA ARG A 60 9.29 8.08 32.61
C ARG A 60 7.80 7.78 32.73
N ALA A 61 7.32 6.81 31.93
CA ALA A 61 5.97 6.31 32.04
C ALA A 61 5.74 5.69 33.43
N SER A 62 4.55 5.84 33.97
CA SER A 62 4.16 5.16 35.21
C SER A 62 4.07 3.65 34.99
N GLY A 63 4.21 2.87 36.08
CA GLY A 63 3.98 1.42 36.01
C GLY A 63 2.59 1.08 35.48
N GLY A 64 1.56 1.77 35.97
CA GLY A 64 0.19 1.57 35.51
C GLY A 64 -0.05 1.85 34.02
N GLU A 65 0.69 2.79 33.41
CA GLU A 65 0.62 3.01 31.95
C GLU A 65 1.23 1.86 31.16
N ILE A 66 2.32 1.28 31.68
CA ILE A 66 2.95 0.11 31.05
C ILE A 66 2.03 -1.10 31.17
N ASP A 67 1.44 -1.33 32.32
CA ASP A 67 0.52 -2.44 32.59
C ASP A 67 -0.75 -2.33 31.70
N ALA A 68 -1.30 -1.12 31.56
CA ALA A 68 -2.43 -0.86 30.66
C ALA A 68 -2.08 -1.14 29.18
N LEU A 69 -0.87 -0.74 28.72
CA LEU A 69 -0.40 -1.07 27.38
C LEU A 69 -0.31 -2.58 27.16
N ILE A 70 0.27 -3.29 28.14
CA ILE A 70 0.45 -4.75 28.08
C ILE A 70 -0.92 -5.44 28.05
N ALA A 71 -1.83 -5.06 28.94
CA ALA A 71 -3.18 -5.61 29.00
C ALA A 71 -3.96 -5.38 27.70
N LEU A 72 -3.86 -4.19 27.14
CA LEU A 72 -4.48 -3.86 25.83
C LEU A 72 -3.92 -4.74 24.72
N TYR A 73 -2.59 -4.91 24.65
CA TYR A 73 -1.97 -5.76 23.63
C TYR A 73 -2.41 -7.22 23.77
N GLN A 74 -2.43 -7.76 24.98
CA GLN A 74 -2.81 -9.15 25.25
C GLN A 74 -4.28 -9.43 24.98
N SER A 75 -5.18 -8.46 25.26
CA SER A 75 -6.62 -8.68 25.12
C SER A 75 -7.10 -8.59 23.66
N ARG A 76 -6.47 -7.76 22.82
CA ARG A 76 -6.99 -7.45 21.47
C ARG A 76 -5.99 -7.56 20.33
N TYR A 77 -4.68 -7.51 20.61
CA TYR A 77 -3.64 -7.33 19.60
C TYR A 77 -2.56 -8.40 19.63
N ILE A 78 -2.82 -9.53 20.29
CA ILE A 78 -1.85 -10.62 20.34
C ILE A 78 -1.50 -11.11 18.94
N GLY A 79 -0.20 -11.30 18.65
CA GLY A 79 0.28 -11.68 17.31
C GLY A 79 0.37 -10.53 16.30
N TRP A 80 -0.02 -9.29 16.66
CA TRP A 80 0.21 -8.15 15.80
C TRP A 80 1.67 -7.73 15.81
N ASN A 81 2.18 -7.26 14.65
CA ASN A 81 3.50 -6.63 14.68
C ASN A 81 3.45 -5.30 15.44
N VAL A 82 4.55 -4.97 16.11
CA VAL A 82 4.63 -3.80 16.99
C VAL A 82 4.33 -2.49 16.26
N LYS A 83 4.73 -2.36 14.99
CA LYS A 83 4.51 -1.15 14.23
C LYS A 83 3.01 -0.94 13.93
N HIS A 84 2.31 -2.00 13.58
CA HIS A 84 0.87 -1.98 13.34
C HIS A 84 0.12 -1.66 14.64
N PHE A 85 0.41 -2.39 15.72
CA PHE A 85 -0.17 -2.10 17.03
C PHE A 85 0.09 -0.64 17.46
N CYS A 86 1.31 -0.13 17.27
CA CYS A 86 1.65 1.24 17.64
C CYS A 86 0.80 2.29 16.90
N SER A 87 0.43 2.05 15.65
CA SER A 87 -0.47 2.93 14.90
C SER A 87 -1.87 2.98 15.53
N HIS A 88 -2.41 1.83 15.95
CA HIS A 88 -3.69 1.75 16.68
C HIS A 88 -3.62 2.38 18.08
N TYR A 89 -2.54 2.08 18.80
CA TYR A 89 -2.33 2.63 20.15
C TYR A 89 -2.24 4.16 20.15
N LYS A 90 -1.58 4.75 19.17
CA LYS A 90 -1.54 6.21 19.01
C LYS A 90 -2.92 6.81 18.78
N ARG A 91 -3.70 6.25 17.88
CA ARG A 91 -5.09 6.69 17.63
C ARG A 91 -5.96 6.59 18.90
N HIS A 92 -5.77 5.52 19.67
CA HIS A 92 -6.45 5.37 20.96
C HIS A 92 -6.01 6.43 21.96
N GLN A 93 -4.72 6.74 22.08
CA GLN A 93 -4.22 7.81 22.95
C GLN A 93 -4.77 9.18 22.54
N GLU A 94 -4.78 9.49 21.24
CA GLU A 94 -5.34 10.73 20.70
C GLU A 94 -6.82 10.86 21.01
N SER A 95 -7.61 9.79 20.86
CA SER A 95 -9.06 9.80 21.19
C SER A 95 -9.35 9.97 22.69
N THR A 96 -8.39 9.58 23.56
CA THR A 96 -8.50 9.73 25.03
C THR A 96 -7.80 10.99 25.55
N GLY A 97 -7.28 11.84 24.67
CA GLY A 97 -6.57 13.07 25.03
C GLY A 97 -5.20 12.85 25.68
N GLN A 98 -4.63 11.66 25.55
CA GLN A 98 -3.32 11.33 26.08
C GLN A 98 -2.21 11.63 25.04
N PRO A 99 -1.02 12.07 25.47
CA PRO A 99 0.08 12.31 24.56
C PRO A 99 0.57 10.98 23.95
N PRO A 100 0.73 10.89 22.61
CA PRO A 100 1.12 9.66 21.94
C PRO A 100 2.53 9.22 22.32
N ARG A 101 2.71 7.95 22.64
CA ARG A 101 4.01 7.34 22.92
C ARG A 101 4.75 6.98 21.63
N SER A 102 6.10 7.05 21.69
CA SER A 102 6.93 6.70 20.55
C SER A 102 6.92 5.19 20.26
N TYR A 103 7.13 4.82 19.00
CA TYR A 103 7.31 3.42 18.59
C TYR A 103 8.37 2.68 19.42
N THR A 104 9.52 3.34 19.69
CA THR A 104 10.61 2.75 20.46
C THR A 104 10.18 2.43 21.89
N TRP A 105 9.39 3.30 22.51
CA TRP A 105 8.86 3.06 23.84
C TRP A 105 7.90 1.87 23.87
N VAL A 106 6.89 1.85 22.97
CA VAL A 106 5.94 0.74 22.84
C VAL A 106 6.68 -0.58 22.61
N LYS A 107 7.64 -0.59 21.66
CA LYS A 107 8.44 -1.76 21.37
C LYS A 107 9.21 -2.26 22.59
N SER A 108 9.86 -1.35 23.32
CA SER A 108 10.67 -1.72 24.50
C SER A 108 9.79 -2.28 25.63
N ALA A 109 8.61 -1.70 25.87
CA ALA A 109 7.67 -2.20 26.86
C ALA A 109 7.19 -3.62 26.53
N LEU A 110 6.75 -3.87 25.30
CA LEU A 110 6.28 -5.20 24.87
C LEU A 110 7.41 -6.25 24.84
N GLN A 111 8.63 -5.84 24.47
CA GLN A 111 9.81 -6.73 24.53
C GLN A 111 10.24 -7.02 25.95
N GLY A 112 10.15 -6.04 26.86
CA GLY A 112 10.41 -6.22 28.28
C GLY A 112 9.43 -7.19 28.94
N ALA A 113 8.17 -7.17 28.51
CA ALA A 113 7.14 -8.12 28.95
C ALA A 113 7.20 -9.49 28.25
N GLY A 114 8.16 -9.74 27.35
CA GLY A 114 8.29 -11.01 26.63
C GLY A 114 7.21 -11.29 25.59
N LEU A 115 6.36 -10.29 25.26
CA LEU A 115 5.22 -10.47 24.35
C LEU A 115 5.62 -10.42 22.87
N VAL A 116 6.77 -9.83 22.56
CA VAL A 116 7.29 -9.75 21.18
C VAL A 116 8.78 -10.06 21.16
N PRO A 117 9.26 -10.83 20.16
CA PRO A 117 10.65 -11.22 20.11
C PRO A 117 11.58 -10.04 19.75
N LYS A 118 12.82 -10.11 20.22
CA LYS A 118 13.90 -9.26 19.71
C LYS A 118 14.40 -9.88 18.39
N VAL A 119 14.12 -9.22 17.26
CA VAL A 119 14.63 -9.69 15.97
C VAL A 119 16.10 -9.35 15.85
N ALA A 120 16.95 -10.35 15.79
CA ALA A 120 18.36 -10.24 15.42
C ALA A 120 18.49 -10.72 13.97
N GLY A 121 18.89 -9.86 13.06
CA GLY A 121 19.17 -10.29 11.69
C GLY A 121 19.41 -9.11 10.74
N ARG A 122 20.56 -9.14 10.05
CA ARG A 122 20.82 -8.26 8.91
C ARG A 122 20.37 -8.99 7.66
N GLY A 123 19.46 -8.40 6.89
CA GLY A 123 19.03 -8.91 5.59
C GLY A 123 20.19 -8.92 4.58
N LYS A 124 20.07 -9.74 3.52
CA LYS A 124 21.00 -9.71 2.39
C LYS A 124 20.95 -8.34 1.71
N HIS A 125 22.11 -7.88 1.19
CA HIS A 125 22.16 -6.67 0.37
C HIS A 125 21.42 -6.89 -0.95
N HIS A 126 20.46 -6.02 -1.27
CA HIS A 126 19.76 -5.99 -2.55
C HIS A 126 19.94 -4.63 -3.21
N LYS A 127 20.31 -4.62 -4.51
CA LYS A 127 20.36 -3.40 -5.30
C LYS A 127 18.93 -2.86 -5.47
N LYS A 128 18.71 -1.62 -5.08
CA LYS A 128 17.40 -0.95 -5.19
C LYS A 128 17.31 -0.24 -6.55
N ARG A 129 16.20 -0.43 -7.27
CA ARG A 129 15.85 0.42 -8.42
C ARG A 129 15.28 1.74 -7.91
N ASP A 130 15.73 2.86 -8.48
CA ASP A 130 15.17 4.16 -8.15
C ASP A 130 13.72 4.27 -8.67
N PRO A 131 12.84 4.94 -7.91
CA PRO A 131 11.49 5.24 -8.37
C PRO A 131 11.50 6.20 -9.56
N LYS A 132 10.38 6.25 -10.29
CA LYS A 132 10.15 7.34 -11.23
C LYS A 132 10.11 8.67 -10.47
N PRO A 133 10.57 9.78 -11.06
CA PRO A 133 10.64 11.06 -10.34
C PRO A 133 9.29 11.70 -10.05
N LEU A 134 8.28 11.53 -10.94
CA LEU A 134 6.97 12.17 -10.82
C LEU A 134 5.85 11.15 -10.64
N VAL A 135 4.81 11.53 -9.91
CA VAL A 135 3.57 10.77 -9.80
C VAL A 135 2.91 10.62 -11.18
N GLY A 136 2.29 9.47 -11.44
CA GLY A 136 1.63 9.19 -12.72
C GLY A 136 2.56 8.79 -13.87
N MET A 137 3.89 8.83 -13.71
CA MET A 137 4.82 8.36 -14.76
C MET A 137 4.77 6.84 -14.96
N MET A 138 4.61 6.08 -13.89
CA MET A 138 4.52 4.63 -13.95
C MET A 138 3.60 4.13 -12.85
N ILE A 139 2.60 3.37 -13.25
CA ILE A 139 1.64 2.74 -12.34
C ILE A 139 1.86 1.23 -12.37
N HIS A 140 1.98 0.63 -11.20
CA HIS A 140 2.02 -0.81 -11.04
C HIS A 140 0.63 -1.36 -10.74
N GLN A 141 0.27 -2.48 -11.33
CA GLN A 141 -0.87 -3.27 -10.88
C GLN A 141 -0.42 -4.72 -10.66
N ASP A 142 -0.90 -5.27 -9.58
CA ASP A 142 -0.57 -6.63 -9.17
C ASP A 142 -1.66 -7.15 -8.24
N ALA A 143 -1.79 -8.47 -8.13
CA ALA A 143 -2.74 -9.11 -7.24
C ALA A 143 -2.06 -10.12 -6.32
N SER A 144 -2.73 -10.41 -5.22
CA SER A 144 -2.28 -11.43 -4.27
C SER A 144 -3.44 -12.24 -3.74
N THR A 145 -3.42 -13.53 -4.04
CA THR A 145 -4.33 -14.51 -3.46
C THR A 145 -3.92 -14.81 -2.02
N HIS A 146 -4.85 -14.71 -1.09
CA HIS A 146 -4.61 -15.04 0.31
C HIS A 146 -5.91 -15.37 1.04
N ALA A 147 -5.82 -16.06 2.18
CA ALA A 147 -6.94 -16.22 3.10
C ALA A 147 -7.15 -14.91 3.89
N TRP A 148 -7.86 -13.95 3.27
CA TRP A 148 -8.07 -12.62 3.84
C TRP A 148 -9.05 -12.61 5.00
N VAL A 149 -10.04 -13.49 4.93
CA VAL A 149 -11.00 -13.79 6.01
C VAL A 149 -11.07 -15.30 6.24
N ALA A 150 -11.56 -15.72 7.38
CA ALA A 150 -11.69 -17.13 7.70
C ALA A 150 -12.60 -17.83 6.67
N GLY A 151 -12.11 -18.91 6.07
CA GLY A 151 -12.86 -19.75 5.14
C GLY A 151 -12.96 -19.24 3.69
N ALA A 152 -12.38 -18.09 3.34
CA ALA A 152 -12.40 -17.57 1.98
C ALA A 152 -11.03 -17.12 1.48
N HIS A 153 -10.73 -17.45 0.22
CA HIS A 153 -9.55 -16.97 -0.51
C HIS A 153 -10.01 -16.03 -1.60
N TRP A 154 -9.51 -14.81 -1.58
CA TRP A 154 -9.77 -13.77 -2.58
C TRP A 154 -8.48 -13.22 -3.12
N ASP A 155 -8.55 -12.59 -4.27
CA ASP A 155 -7.44 -11.82 -4.81
C ASP A 155 -7.58 -10.35 -4.39
N LEU A 156 -6.56 -9.84 -3.71
CA LEU A 156 -6.43 -8.40 -3.46
C LEU A 156 -5.69 -7.78 -4.64
N VAL A 157 -6.40 -6.97 -5.41
CA VAL A 157 -5.81 -6.19 -6.51
C VAL A 157 -5.41 -4.82 -6.01
N VAL A 158 -4.15 -4.45 -6.28
CA VAL A 158 -3.59 -3.15 -5.88
C VAL A 158 -3.02 -2.45 -7.11
N THR A 159 -3.45 -1.21 -7.32
CA THR A 159 -2.87 -0.30 -8.33
C THR A 159 -2.10 0.79 -7.60
N MET A 160 -0.79 0.87 -7.84
CA MET A 160 0.15 1.66 -7.02
C MET A 160 1.03 2.54 -7.89
N ASP A 161 1.24 3.78 -7.47
CA ASP A 161 2.21 4.70 -8.10
C ASP A 161 3.66 4.32 -7.77
N ASP A 162 4.54 4.32 -8.78
CA ASP A 162 5.95 3.98 -8.62
C ASP A 162 6.75 5.03 -7.84
N ALA A 163 6.43 6.31 -8.02
CA ALA A 163 7.16 7.40 -7.41
C ALA A 163 6.91 7.48 -5.90
N THR A 164 5.65 7.37 -5.51
CA THR A 164 5.21 7.58 -4.13
C THR A 164 4.94 6.29 -3.37
N SER A 165 4.72 5.17 -4.05
CA SER A 165 4.16 3.92 -3.50
C SER A 165 2.73 4.10 -2.95
N GLU A 166 2.04 5.16 -3.32
CA GLU A 166 0.65 5.40 -2.98
C GLU A 166 -0.25 4.39 -3.70
N HIS A 167 -1.23 3.83 -3.00
CA HIS A 167 -2.24 2.95 -3.56
C HIS A 167 -3.37 3.81 -4.13
N LEU A 168 -3.45 3.85 -5.45
CA LEU A 168 -4.43 4.64 -6.20
C LEU A 168 -5.78 3.93 -6.27
N SER A 169 -5.74 2.60 -6.36
CA SER A 169 -6.90 1.70 -6.32
C SER A 169 -6.55 0.45 -5.53
N MET A 170 -7.51 -0.07 -4.77
CA MET A 170 -7.34 -1.27 -3.95
C MET A 170 -8.70 -1.91 -3.72
N PHE A 171 -8.86 -3.19 -4.07
CA PHE A 171 -10.11 -3.92 -3.91
C PHE A 171 -9.90 -5.43 -3.96
N PHE A 172 -10.86 -6.18 -3.41
CA PHE A 172 -10.93 -7.62 -3.52
C PHE A 172 -11.78 -8.03 -4.71
N CYS A 173 -11.40 -9.14 -5.34
CA CYS A 173 -12.18 -9.86 -6.33
C CYS A 173 -12.02 -11.38 -6.11
N GLU A 174 -12.87 -12.18 -6.75
CA GLU A 174 -12.78 -13.64 -6.65
C GLU A 174 -11.48 -14.14 -7.30
N GLN A 175 -11.15 -13.61 -8.47
CA GLN A 175 -9.96 -13.96 -9.22
C GLN A 175 -9.46 -12.77 -10.05
N GLU A 176 -8.15 -12.58 -10.06
CA GLU A 176 -7.48 -11.59 -10.93
C GLU A 176 -7.71 -11.95 -12.41
N GLY A 177 -7.94 -10.93 -13.25
CA GLY A 177 -8.13 -11.09 -14.67
C GLY A 177 -8.35 -9.78 -15.40
N THR A 178 -8.89 -9.85 -16.61
CA THR A 178 -9.17 -8.69 -17.45
C THR A 178 -10.12 -7.69 -16.78
N ALA A 179 -11.22 -8.19 -16.20
CA ALA A 179 -12.23 -7.34 -15.57
C ALA A 179 -11.71 -6.59 -14.35
N SER A 180 -10.98 -7.27 -13.46
CA SER A 180 -10.35 -6.64 -12.29
C SER A 180 -9.27 -5.65 -12.70
N SER A 181 -8.50 -5.95 -13.75
CA SER A 181 -7.50 -5.00 -14.31
C SER A 181 -8.17 -3.74 -14.82
N PHE A 182 -9.26 -3.86 -15.59
CA PHE A 182 -10.04 -2.72 -16.06
C PHE A 182 -10.64 -1.91 -14.91
N HIS A 183 -11.12 -2.58 -13.87
CA HIS A 183 -11.66 -1.89 -12.71
C HIS A 183 -10.60 -1.02 -12.01
N GLY A 184 -9.40 -1.56 -11.75
CA GLY A 184 -8.30 -0.82 -11.13
C GLY A 184 -7.78 0.34 -12.00
N ILE A 185 -7.65 0.14 -13.32
CA ILE A 185 -7.29 1.20 -14.27
C ILE A 185 -8.38 2.28 -14.27
N GLY A 186 -9.65 1.88 -14.34
CA GLY A 186 -10.80 2.79 -14.37
C GLY A 186 -10.89 3.66 -13.13
N GLN A 187 -10.76 3.07 -11.93
CA GLN A 187 -10.71 3.83 -10.68
C GLN A 187 -9.55 4.82 -10.64
N THR A 188 -8.37 4.41 -11.13
CA THR A 188 -7.20 5.27 -11.17
C THR A 188 -7.41 6.46 -12.11
N ILE A 189 -7.90 6.22 -13.34
CA ILE A 189 -8.15 7.28 -14.32
C ILE A 189 -9.25 8.24 -13.85
N ALA A 190 -10.31 7.70 -13.25
CA ALA A 190 -11.43 8.52 -12.76
C ALA A 190 -11.01 9.48 -11.63
N ARG A 191 -10.05 9.10 -10.81
CA ARG A 191 -9.59 9.91 -9.66
C ARG A 191 -8.43 10.83 -9.99
N TYR A 192 -7.49 10.36 -10.78
CA TYR A 192 -6.22 11.05 -10.98
C TYR A 192 -5.99 11.48 -12.43
N GLY A 193 -6.66 10.86 -13.39
CA GLY A 193 -6.45 11.08 -14.82
C GLY A 193 -5.61 9.98 -15.49
N LEU A 194 -5.27 10.19 -16.76
CA LEU A 194 -4.40 9.30 -17.52
C LEU A 194 -2.97 9.37 -17.01
N PHE A 195 -2.30 8.23 -17.01
CA PHE A 195 -0.91 8.07 -16.61
C PHE A 195 -0.03 7.59 -17.78
N CYS A 196 1.30 7.74 -17.68
CA CYS A 196 2.17 7.49 -18.83
C CYS A 196 2.38 6.01 -19.12
N SER A 197 2.67 5.19 -18.10
CA SER A 197 2.99 3.78 -18.30
C SER A 197 2.39 2.86 -17.24
N PHE A 198 2.00 1.66 -17.68
CA PHE A 198 1.40 0.61 -16.87
C PHE A 198 2.34 -0.58 -16.77
N TYR A 199 2.78 -0.90 -15.58
CA TYR A 199 3.77 -1.92 -15.31
C TYR A 199 3.14 -3.10 -14.59
N THR A 200 3.08 -4.27 -15.26
CA THR A 200 2.43 -5.47 -14.74
C THR A 200 3.36 -6.68 -14.89
N ASP A 201 2.97 -7.78 -14.29
CA ASP A 201 3.58 -9.06 -14.60
C ASP A 201 3.21 -9.52 -16.03
N ARG A 202 3.57 -10.76 -16.37
CA ARG A 202 3.29 -11.36 -17.67
C ARG A 202 2.13 -12.34 -17.62
N GLY A 203 1.16 -12.10 -16.74
CA GLY A 203 -0.09 -12.86 -16.69
C GLY A 203 -0.79 -12.89 -18.06
N ALA A 204 -1.50 -13.97 -18.36
CA ALA A 204 -2.12 -14.15 -19.68
C ALA A 204 -3.16 -13.08 -20.04
N HIS A 205 -3.78 -12.45 -19.06
CA HIS A 205 -4.70 -11.33 -19.28
C HIS A 205 -3.97 -10.01 -19.58
N TYR A 206 -2.68 -9.87 -19.18
CA TYR A 206 -1.85 -8.73 -19.49
C TYR A 206 -1.11 -8.86 -20.82
N PHE A 207 -0.48 -10.03 -21.05
CA PHE A 207 0.35 -10.24 -22.25
C PHE A 207 0.14 -11.61 -22.86
N THR A 208 0.16 -11.66 -24.18
CA THR A 208 0.33 -12.90 -24.93
C THR A 208 1.80 -13.31 -24.89
N THR A 209 2.10 -14.50 -24.35
CA THR A 209 3.46 -15.04 -24.29
C THR A 209 3.48 -16.38 -25.01
N PRO A 210 3.97 -16.43 -26.29
CA PRO A 210 3.91 -17.63 -27.13
C PRO A 210 4.71 -18.81 -26.57
N VAL A 211 5.80 -18.53 -25.85
CA VAL A 211 6.64 -19.55 -25.22
C VAL A 211 6.76 -19.24 -23.73
N ALA A 212 6.50 -20.22 -22.88
CA ALA A 212 6.62 -20.08 -21.43
C ALA A 212 7.99 -19.51 -21.03
N GLY A 213 8.01 -18.43 -20.24
CA GLY A 213 9.23 -17.73 -19.87
C GLY A 213 9.85 -16.83 -20.94
N GLY A 214 9.34 -16.86 -22.17
CA GLY A 214 9.83 -16.09 -23.31
C GLY A 214 9.48 -14.60 -23.29
N LYS A 215 9.75 -13.92 -24.41
CA LYS A 215 9.36 -12.52 -24.60
C LYS A 215 7.85 -12.43 -24.88
N VAL A 216 7.23 -11.34 -24.43
CA VAL A 216 5.85 -11.04 -24.74
C VAL A 216 5.67 -10.68 -26.21
N ASP A 217 4.54 -11.11 -26.80
CA ASP A 217 4.17 -10.73 -28.15
C ASP A 217 3.52 -9.34 -28.12
N LYS A 218 4.14 -8.38 -28.77
CA LYS A 218 3.64 -7.01 -28.86
C LYS A 218 2.70 -6.78 -30.04
N ALA A 219 2.61 -7.74 -30.97
CA ALA A 219 1.71 -7.66 -32.11
C ALA A 219 0.30 -8.13 -31.75
N ASN A 220 0.20 -9.22 -30.98
CA ASN A 220 -1.06 -9.78 -30.53
C ASN A 220 -1.40 -9.30 -29.12
N LEU A 221 -2.09 -8.17 -29.04
CA LEU A 221 -2.45 -7.55 -27.79
C LEU A 221 -3.59 -8.30 -27.11
N THR A 222 -3.52 -8.46 -25.79
CA THR A 222 -4.63 -8.84 -24.95
C THR A 222 -5.66 -7.71 -24.86
N GLN A 223 -6.80 -7.95 -24.22
CA GLN A 223 -7.82 -6.92 -24.01
C GLN A 223 -7.26 -5.74 -23.17
N VAL A 224 -6.45 -6.02 -22.14
CA VAL A 224 -5.77 -4.98 -21.35
C VAL A 224 -4.75 -4.23 -22.20
N GLY A 225 -3.93 -4.93 -22.98
CA GLY A 225 -2.96 -4.31 -23.89
C GLY A 225 -3.64 -3.42 -24.95
N ARG A 226 -4.78 -3.86 -25.50
CA ARG A 226 -5.60 -3.07 -26.43
C ARG A 226 -6.12 -1.78 -25.76
N ALA A 227 -6.67 -1.89 -24.54
CA ALA A 227 -7.20 -0.73 -23.81
C ALA A 227 -6.09 0.27 -23.48
N CYS A 228 -4.94 -0.20 -23.02
CA CYS A 228 -3.76 0.67 -22.78
C CYS A 228 -3.36 1.41 -24.06
N LYS A 229 -3.29 0.70 -25.21
CA LYS A 229 -2.97 1.33 -26.50
C LYS A 229 -3.98 2.39 -26.92
N GLN A 230 -5.28 2.13 -26.71
CA GLN A 230 -6.34 3.10 -27.02
C GLN A 230 -6.30 4.36 -26.14
N LEU A 231 -5.84 4.19 -24.88
CA LEU A 231 -5.69 5.29 -23.92
C LEU A 231 -4.33 6.01 -24.04
N GLY A 232 -3.44 5.56 -24.94
CA GLY A 232 -2.10 6.13 -25.07
C GLY A 232 -1.17 5.77 -23.89
N ILE A 233 -1.47 4.73 -23.13
CA ILE A 233 -0.69 4.26 -21.98
C ILE A 233 0.31 3.21 -22.46
N GLU A 234 1.60 3.40 -22.17
CA GLU A 234 2.62 2.41 -22.47
C GLU A 234 2.50 1.19 -21.53
N HIS A 235 2.23 -0.01 -22.07
CA HIS A 235 2.12 -1.23 -21.27
C HIS A 235 3.45 -1.95 -21.21
N ILE A 236 4.03 -2.09 -20.01
CA ILE A 236 5.39 -2.60 -19.77
C ILE A 236 5.33 -3.91 -18.98
N ALA A 237 5.94 -4.97 -19.54
CA ALA A 237 6.04 -6.26 -18.90
C ALA A 237 7.22 -6.36 -17.92
N ALA A 238 7.00 -6.89 -16.73
CA ALA A 238 8.04 -7.21 -15.76
C ALA A 238 8.72 -8.54 -16.10
N TYR A 239 10.07 -8.52 -16.32
CA TYR A 239 10.84 -9.70 -16.66
C TYR A 239 11.64 -10.29 -15.49
N SER A 240 11.63 -9.66 -14.32
CA SER A 240 12.37 -10.18 -13.17
C SER A 240 11.62 -10.00 -11.86
N PRO A 241 11.81 -10.91 -10.88
CA PRO A 241 11.25 -10.74 -9.53
C PRO A 241 11.69 -9.44 -8.85
N GLN A 242 12.94 -9.02 -9.08
CA GLN A 242 13.48 -7.78 -8.51
C GLN A 242 12.71 -6.54 -9.00
N ALA A 243 12.19 -6.60 -10.21
CA ALA A 243 11.36 -5.55 -10.79
C ALA A 243 10.03 -5.37 -10.04
N ARG A 244 9.52 -6.44 -9.40
CA ARG A 244 8.27 -6.48 -8.60
C ARG A 244 8.47 -6.29 -7.09
N GLY A 245 9.70 -6.10 -6.62
CA GLY A 245 10.01 -6.03 -5.19
C GLY A 245 9.29 -4.93 -4.39
N ARG A 246 8.56 -4.01 -5.06
CA ARG A 246 7.70 -3.02 -4.39
C ARG A 246 6.32 -3.59 -4.10
N SER A 247 5.67 -4.20 -5.11
CA SER A 247 4.38 -4.87 -4.92
C SER A 247 4.50 -6.04 -3.95
N GLU A 248 5.54 -6.86 -4.04
CA GLU A 248 5.80 -7.94 -3.08
C GLU A 248 5.88 -7.45 -1.63
N ARG A 249 6.55 -6.32 -1.39
CA ARG A 249 6.61 -5.72 -0.04
C ARG A 249 5.27 -5.14 0.40
N ALA A 250 4.51 -4.53 -0.50
CA ALA A 250 3.18 -4.04 -0.21
C ALA A 250 2.27 -5.21 0.19
N PHE A 251 2.23 -6.28 -0.60
CA PHE A 251 1.42 -7.46 -0.28
C PHE A 251 1.82 -8.13 1.03
N ARG A 252 3.10 -8.25 1.32
CA ARG A 252 3.55 -8.76 2.63
C ARG A 252 3.00 -7.91 3.78
N THR A 253 2.94 -6.59 3.60
CA THR A 253 2.37 -5.68 4.59
C THR A 253 0.86 -5.89 4.71
N HIS A 254 0.15 -6.05 3.59
CA HIS A 254 -1.30 -6.30 3.60
C HIS A 254 -1.64 -7.65 4.21
N GLN A 255 -0.94 -8.72 3.84
CA GLN A 255 -1.13 -10.06 4.42
C GLN A 255 -0.92 -10.08 5.93
N ASP A 256 0.04 -9.30 6.45
CA ASP A 256 0.25 -9.20 7.90
C ASP A 256 -0.80 -8.30 8.60
N ARG A 257 -1.25 -7.21 7.95
CA ARG A 257 -2.10 -6.20 8.60
C ARG A 257 -3.58 -6.34 8.28
N LEU A 258 -3.92 -6.43 6.99
CA LEU A 258 -5.32 -6.34 6.55
C LEU A 258 -6.16 -7.49 7.07
N VAL A 259 -5.63 -8.71 7.14
CA VAL A 259 -6.31 -9.87 7.74
C VAL A 259 -6.74 -9.56 9.18
N LYS A 260 -5.87 -8.93 9.95
CA LYS A 260 -6.12 -8.58 11.35
C LYS A 260 -7.12 -7.43 11.50
N GLU A 261 -7.04 -6.45 10.58
CA GLU A 261 -7.99 -5.33 10.52
C GLU A 261 -9.41 -5.83 10.20
N LEU A 262 -9.55 -6.67 9.16
CA LEU A 262 -10.85 -7.24 8.79
C LEU A 262 -11.45 -8.05 9.94
N ALA A 263 -10.63 -8.89 10.60
CA ALA A 263 -11.08 -9.65 11.77
C ALA A 263 -11.49 -8.76 12.94
N GLN A 264 -10.74 -7.68 13.22
CA GLN A 264 -11.04 -6.75 14.31
C GLN A 264 -12.35 -6.00 14.07
N HIS A 265 -12.67 -5.70 12.81
CA HIS A 265 -13.92 -5.04 12.41
C HIS A 265 -15.08 -6.01 12.19
N GLY A 266 -14.87 -7.32 12.38
CA GLY A 266 -15.89 -8.34 12.17
C GLY A 266 -16.32 -8.50 10.70
N ILE A 267 -15.48 -8.08 9.77
CA ILE A 267 -15.76 -8.11 8.33
C ILE A 267 -15.52 -9.53 7.82
N THR A 268 -16.54 -10.13 7.19
CA THR A 268 -16.49 -11.50 6.70
C THR A 268 -16.86 -11.64 5.23
N THR A 269 -17.49 -10.63 4.64
CA THR A 269 -17.88 -10.63 3.22
C THR A 269 -16.95 -9.77 2.38
N MET A 270 -16.79 -10.14 1.10
CA MET A 270 -15.97 -9.36 0.16
C MET A 270 -16.54 -7.96 -0.06
N GLN A 271 -17.86 -7.82 -0.06
CA GLN A 271 -18.50 -6.52 -0.26
C GLN A 271 -18.18 -5.55 0.88
N GLU A 272 -18.33 -5.98 2.15
CA GLU A 272 -17.96 -5.18 3.32
C GLU A 272 -16.46 -4.88 3.33
N ALA A 273 -15.63 -5.86 2.96
CA ALA A 273 -14.19 -5.68 2.86
C ALA A 273 -13.83 -4.61 1.82
N ASN A 274 -14.49 -4.58 0.67
CA ASN A 274 -14.27 -3.56 -0.36
C ASN A 274 -14.70 -2.17 0.09
N VAL A 275 -15.81 -2.05 0.82
CA VAL A 275 -16.23 -0.79 1.44
C VAL A 275 -15.18 -0.31 2.45
N TYR A 276 -14.68 -1.21 3.29
CA TYR A 276 -13.63 -0.89 4.28
C TYR A 276 -12.31 -0.45 3.61
N LEU A 277 -11.89 -1.15 2.54
CA LEU A 277 -10.71 -0.78 1.77
C LEU A 277 -10.83 0.65 1.21
N GLU A 278 -11.97 0.96 0.61
CA GLU A 278 -12.19 2.24 -0.06
C GLU A 278 -12.33 3.40 0.93
N GLN A 279 -13.10 3.22 1.99
CA GLN A 279 -13.42 4.30 2.91
C GLN A 279 -12.35 4.53 3.99
N THR A 280 -11.58 3.49 4.33
CA THR A 280 -10.73 3.54 5.52
C THR A 280 -9.30 3.07 5.26
N TYR A 281 -9.13 1.80 4.90
CA TYR A 281 -7.81 1.18 4.95
C TYR A 281 -6.82 1.78 3.95
N ARG A 282 -7.23 2.03 2.69
CA ARG A 282 -6.37 2.59 1.65
C ARG A 282 -5.82 3.96 2.05
N ALA A 283 -6.67 4.85 2.57
CA ALA A 283 -6.25 6.18 3.02
C ALA A 283 -5.25 6.09 4.20
N GLN A 284 -5.52 5.24 5.19
CA GLN A 284 -4.63 5.01 6.34
C GLN A 284 -3.30 4.41 5.91
N HIS A 285 -3.33 3.44 4.99
CA HIS A 285 -2.11 2.84 4.43
C HIS A 285 -1.26 3.89 3.71
N ASN A 286 -1.86 4.70 2.85
CA ASN A 286 -1.17 5.75 2.12
C ASN A 286 -0.56 6.78 3.08
N ALA A 287 -1.29 7.22 4.10
CA ALA A 287 -0.78 8.15 5.10
C ALA A 287 0.46 7.61 5.87
N GLU A 288 0.56 6.28 6.06
CA GLU A 288 1.70 5.67 6.77
C GLU A 288 2.87 5.32 5.84
N PHE A 289 2.62 4.92 4.60
CA PHE A 289 3.62 4.30 3.72
C PHE A 289 3.96 5.08 2.45
N ALA A 290 3.11 6.01 2.02
CA ALA A 290 3.41 6.84 0.87
C ALA A 290 4.64 7.71 1.13
N ARG A 291 5.34 8.05 0.05
CA ARG A 291 6.60 8.82 0.09
C ARG A 291 6.44 10.06 -0.78
N THR A 292 7.16 11.09 -0.44
CA THR A 292 7.30 12.26 -1.30
C THR A 292 8.03 11.86 -2.59
N PRO A 293 7.51 12.20 -3.78
CA PRO A 293 8.19 11.97 -5.04
C PRO A 293 9.48 12.80 -5.13
N ALA A 294 10.43 12.35 -5.96
CA ALA A 294 11.71 13.06 -6.13
C ALA A 294 11.56 14.38 -6.90
N GLY A 295 10.61 14.47 -7.83
CA GLY A 295 10.31 15.66 -8.61
C GLY A 295 8.99 16.32 -8.18
N ALA A 296 8.93 17.62 -8.32
CA ALA A 296 7.69 18.39 -8.13
C ALA A 296 6.77 18.26 -9.35
N GLY A 297 5.45 18.21 -9.11
CA GLY A 297 4.44 18.13 -10.15
C GLY A 297 3.90 16.72 -10.38
N SER A 298 3.08 16.57 -11.42
CA SER A 298 2.37 15.34 -11.75
C SER A 298 2.43 15.07 -13.25
N ALA A 299 2.59 13.81 -13.62
CA ALA A 299 2.47 13.34 -14.99
C ALA A 299 1.06 12.84 -15.34
N PHE A 300 0.13 12.88 -14.39
CA PHE A 300 -1.28 12.62 -14.67
C PHE A 300 -1.86 13.72 -15.54
N VAL A 301 -2.62 13.31 -16.56
CA VAL A 301 -3.34 14.21 -17.47
C VAL A 301 -4.84 14.01 -17.28
N PRO A 302 -5.64 15.07 -17.08
CA PRO A 302 -7.08 14.94 -16.95
C PRO A 302 -7.69 14.17 -18.14
N TYR A 303 -8.53 13.18 -17.84
CA TYR A 303 -9.27 12.47 -18.87
C TYR A 303 -10.52 13.28 -19.26
N VAL A 304 -10.41 14.06 -20.30
CA VAL A 304 -11.47 14.96 -20.78
C VAL A 304 -12.28 14.38 -21.94
N ALA A 305 -11.90 13.19 -22.45
CA ALA A 305 -12.62 12.58 -23.55
C ALA A 305 -14.02 12.15 -23.09
N GLN A 306 -15.03 12.65 -23.77
CA GLN A 306 -16.44 12.26 -23.56
C GLN A 306 -16.71 10.82 -24.02
N ALA A 307 -15.79 10.19 -24.77
CA ALA A 307 -15.84 8.76 -25.02
C ALA A 307 -15.88 8.06 -23.66
N HIS A 308 -16.94 7.34 -23.40
CA HIS A 308 -17.13 6.66 -22.15
C HIS A 308 -15.93 5.74 -21.88
N LEU A 309 -15.20 6.02 -20.82
CA LEU A 309 -14.04 5.22 -20.42
C LEU A 309 -14.41 3.73 -20.37
N GLY A 310 -15.66 3.42 -19.97
CA GLY A 310 -16.20 2.07 -20.00
C GLY A 310 -16.21 1.41 -21.37
N ASP A 311 -16.39 2.17 -22.46
CA ASP A 311 -16.37 1.62 -23.82
C ASP A 311 -14.94 1.25 -24.28
N ILE A 312 -13.92 1.74 -23.58
CA ILE A 312 -12.52 1.34 -23.76
C ILE A 312 -12.15 0.23 -22.78
N LEU A 313 -12.49 0.37 -21.51
CA LEU A 313 -12.22 -0.61 -20.44
C LEU A 313 -13.32 -1.70 -20.37
N CYS A 314 -13.56 -2.34 -21.52
CA CYS A 314 -14.44 -3.48 -21.71
C CYS A 314 -13.74 -4.50 -22.63
N GLU A 315 -14.24 -5.70 -22.70
CA GLU A 315 -13.75 -6.65 -23.71
C GLU A 315 -14.36 -6.34 -25.06
N GLN A 316 -13.56 -6.36 -26.12
CA GLN A 316 -14.00 -6.09 -27.47
C GLN A 316 -13.71 -7.30 -28.37
N HIS A 317 -14.75 -7.77 -29.06
CA HIS A 317 -14.67 -8.95 -29.91
C HIS A 317 -15.21 -8.63 -31.31
N GLU A 318 -14.43 -8.89 -32.35
CA GLU A 318 -14.89 -8.76 -33.72
C GLU A 318 -15.84 -9.91 -34.08
N ARG A 319 -16.94 -9.57 -34.73
CA ARG A 319 -17.93 -10.52 -35.23
C ARG A 319 -18.43 -10.07 -36.61
N VAL A 320 -18.80 -11.04 -37.43
CA VAL A 320 -19.43 -10.78 -38.73
C VAL A 320 -20.96 -10.87 -38.54
N VAL A 321 -21.64 -9.86 -39.05
CA VAL A 321 -23.12 -9.77 -39.00
C VAL A 321 -23.75 -10.76 -39.96
N GLY A 322 -24.75 -11.51 -39.50
CA GLY A 322 -25.55 -12.44 -40.29
C GLY A 322 -26.42 -11.74 -41.37
N LEU A 323 -27.02 -12.55 -42.27
CA LEU A 323 -27.87 -12.01 -43.33
C LEU A 323 -29.13 -11.32 -42.80
N ASP A 324 -29.56 -11.69 -41.62
CA ASP A 324 -30.71 -11.20 -40.86
C ASP A 324 -30.41 -10.03 -39.93
N ASN A 325 -29.24 -9.36 -40.11
CA ASN A 325 -28.76 -8.32 -39.23
C ASN A 325 -28.55 -8.75 -37.76
N THR A 326 -28.29 -10.03 -37.52
CA THR A 326 -27.95 -10.51 -36.17
C THR A 326 -26.45 -10.69 -35.98
N VAL A 327 -26.02 -10.61 -34.73
CA VAL A 327 -24.65 -10.92 -34.29
C VAL A 327 -24.75 -12.06 -33.25
N ARG A 328 -24.04 -13.16 -33.48
CA ARG A 328 -23.93 -14.25 -32.50
C ARG A 328 -22.73 -14.02 -31.59
N PHE A 329 -23.01 -14.01 -30.29
CA PHE A 329 -21.98 -13.83 -29.27
C PHE A 329 -22.31 -14.64 -28.02
N GLU A 330 -21.42 -15.56 -27.63
CA GLU A 330 -21.55 -16.40 -26.42
C GLU A 330 -22.93 -17.07 -26.22
N GLY A 331 -23.48 -17.61 -27.31
CA GLY A 331 -24.78 -18.25 -27.28
C GLY A 331 -25.98 -17.30 -27.42
N LEU A 332 -25.74 -15.99 -27.35
CA LEU A 332 -26.76 -14.97 -27.55
C LEU A 332 -26.90 -14.58 -29.03
N ILE A 333 -28.08 -14.11 -29.41
CA ILE A 333 -28.37 -13.53 -30.72
C ILE A 333 -28.73 -12.07 -30.50
N LEU A 334 -27.84 -11.17 -30.95
CA LEU A 334 -27.98 -9.73 -30.79
C LEU A 334 -28.54 -9.15 -32.09
N GLN A 335 -29.79 -8.67 -32.09
CA GLN A 335 -30.42 -8.07 -33.26
C GLN A 335 -30.00 -6.62 -33.39
N ILE A 336 -29.37 -6.26 -34.51
CA ILE A 336 -29.11 -4.86 -34.86
C ILE A 336 -30.39 -4.25 -35.41
N PRO A 337 -30.94 -3.17 -34.79
CA PRO A 337 -32.16 -2.54 -35.27
C PRO A 337 -31.92 -1.80 -36.60
N GLU A 338 -32.99 -1.54 -37.32
CA GLU A 338 -32.95 -0.70 -38.50
C GLU A 338 -32.36 0.68 -38.18
N GLN A 339 -31.48 1.17 -39.03
CA GLN A 339 -30.77 2.45 -38.83
C GLN A 339 -31.10 3.40 -40.00
N GLN A 340 -31.31 4.67 -39.70
CA GLN A 340 -31.66 5.66 -40.74
C GLN A 340 -30.60 5.81 -41.83
N ILE A 341 -29.31 5.66 -41.50
CA ILE A 341 -28.20 5.88 -42.44
C ILE A 341 -27.86 4.61 -43.22
N ARG A 342 -28.11 3.43 -42.65
CA ARG A 342 -27.75 2.16 -43.26
C ARG A 342 -28.81 1.08 -42.92
N TYR A 343 -29.51 0.60 -43.92
CA TYR A 343 -30.56 -0.40 -43.73
C TYR A 343 -30.06 -1.76 -43.28
N SER A 344 -28.87 -2.16 -43.72
CA SER A 344 -28.34 -3.49 -43.39
C SER A 344 -26.85 -3.45 -43.12
N TYR A 345 -26.45 -4.15 -42.08
CA TYR A 345 -25.06 -4.45 -41.72
C TYR A 345 -24.63 -5.87 -42.10
N SER A 346 -25.49 -6.60 -42.85
CA SER A 346 -25.17 -7.95 -43.28
C SER A 346 -23.77 -8.08 -43.87
N ARG A 347 -23.04 -9.13 -43.47
CA ARG A 347 -21.67 -9.46 -43.86
C ARG A 347 -20.62 -8.40 -43.49
N THR A 348 -20.96 -7.38 -42.71
CA THR A 348 -19.94 -6.45 -42.18
C THR A 348 -19.35 -6.93 -40.87
N THR A 349 -18.12 -6.54 -40.62
CA THR A 349 -17.47 -6.76 -39.32
C THR A 349 -17.89 -5.66 -38.35
N VAL A 350 -18.38 -6.06 -37.20
CA VAL A 350 -18.75 -5.20 -36.06
C VAL A 350 -17.95 -5.63 -34.83
N ARG A 351 -17.87 -4.74 -33.85
CA ARG A 351 -17.30 -5.05 -32.55
C ARG A 351 -18.40 -5.20 -31.53
N VAL A 352 -18.40 -6.32 -30.81
CA VAL A 352 -19.22 -6.54 -29.63
C VAL A 352 -18.38 -6.15 -28.41
N HIS A 353 -18.86 -5.19 -27.63
CA HIS A 353 -18.29 -4.84 -26.33
C HIS A 353 -19.00 -5.61 -25.25
N ARG A 354 -18.25 -6.27 -24.36
CA ARG A 354 -18.75 -6.92 -23.15
C ARG A 354 -18.25 -6.14 -21.95
N TYR A 355 -19.18 -5.57 -21.20
CA TYR A 355 -18.89 -4.79 -20.00
C TYR A 355 -18.75 -5.69 -18.78
N VAL A 356 -18.21 -5.14 -17.68
CA VAL A 356 -17.96 -5.89 -16.43
C VAL A 356 -19.25 -6.39 -15.78
N ASP A 357 -20.36 -5.69 -15.96
CA ASP A 357 -21.70 -6.04 -15.48
C ASP A 357 -22.41 -7.08 -16.36
N GLY A 358 -21.75 -7.58 -17.41
CA GLY A 358 -22.29 -8.51 -18.38
C GLY A 358 -23.12 -7.85 -19.50
N ALA A 359 -23.41 -6.56 -19.44
CA ALA A 359 -24.08 -5.85 -20.52
C ALA A 359 -23.25 -5.90 -21.80
N LEU A 360 -23.94 -5.80 -22.95
CA LEU A 360 -23.32 -5.87 -24.26
C LEU A 360 -23.65 -4.62 -25.08
N SER A 361 -22.79 -4.30 -26.05
CA SER A 361 -23.11 -3.32 -27.09
C SER A 361 -22.46 -3.71 -28.41
N VAL A 362 -23.09 -3.35 -29.52
CA VAL A 362 -22.60 -3.61 -30.88
C VAL A 362 -22.19 -2.30 -31.54
N TRP A 363 -20.99 -2.29 -32.09
CA TRP A 363 -20.36 -1.11 -32.69
C TRP A 363 -19.88 -1.39 -34.10
N HIS A 364 -20.12 -0.42 -35.00
CA HIS A 364 -19.53 -0.42 -36.33
C HIS A 364 -18.61 0.83 -36.47
N GLY A 365 -17.30 0.60 -36.49
CA GLY A 365 -16.35 1.69 -36.37
C GLY A 365 -16.55 2.43 -35.05
N PRO A 366 -16.67 3.77 -35.05
CA PRO A 366 -16.95 4.58 -33.87
C PRO A 366 -18.44 4.65 -33.48
N ARG A 367 -19.31 4.07 -34.31
CA ARG A 367 -20.77 4.20 -34.16
C ARG A 367 -21.34 3.06 -33.31
N LEU A 368 -22.01 3.41 -32.21
CA LEU A 368 -22.85 2.51 -31.46
C LEU A 368 -24.11 2.18 -32.30
N LEU A 369 -24.40 0.89 -32.47
CA LEU A 369 -25.59 0.41 -33.16
C LEU A 369 -26.71 0.08 -32.19
N GLU A 370 -26.40 -0.66 -31.11
CA GLU A 370 -27.38 -1.02 -30.09
C GLU A 370 -26.68 -1.43 -28.77
N ARG A 371 -27.42 -1.30 -27.67
CA ARG A 371 -27.02 -1.81 -26.34
C ARG A 371 -27.97 -2.94 -25.91
N PHE A 372 -27.41 -3.88 -25.17
CA PHE A 372 -28.14 -5.05 -24.71
C PHE A 372 -27.82 -5.31 -23.22
N ASP A 373 -28.77 -5.91 -22.52
CA ASP A 373 -28.53 -6.45 -21.19
C ASP A 373 -27.67 -7.74 -21.27
N ALA A 374 -27.34 -8.30 -20.11
CA ALA A 374 -26.54 -9.54 -20.02
C ALA A 374 -27.24 -10.76 -20.63
N GLN A 375 -28.54 -10.70 -20.93
CA GLN A 375 -29.36 -11.73 -21.59
C GLN A 375 -29.52 -11.50 -23.10
N GLY A 376 -28.89 -10.45 -23.65
CA GLY A 376 -28.93 -10.11 -25.04
C GLY A 376 -30.24 -9.42 -25.48
N ARG A 377 -31.02 -8.88 -24.55
CA ARG A 377 -32.24 -8.12 -24.86
C ARG A 377 -31.88 -6.67 -25.07
N PRO A 378 -32.47 -5.96 -26.08
CA PRO A 378 -32.22 -4.57 -26.28
C PRO A 378 -32.48 -3.74 -25.00
N SER A 379 -31.51 -2.93 -24.62
CA SER A 379 -31.60 -2.08 -23.42
C SER A 379 -32.02 -0.69 -23.85
N GLN A 380 -33.18 -0.19 -23.39
CA GLN A 380 -33.64 1.18 -23.61
C GLN A 380 -32.85 2.23 -22.82
N THR A 381 -31.74 1.85 -22.22
CA THR A 381 -31.01 2.74 -21.33
C THR A 381 -30.23 3.79 -22.13
N THR A 382 -30.79 4.97 -22.21
CA THR A 382 -30.07 6.23 -22.50
C THR A 382 -28.80 6.24 -21.65
N ALA A 383 -27.63 6.41 -22.31
CA ALA A 383 -26.30 6.68 -21.75
C ALA A 383 -26.18 6.41 -20.24
N MET A 384 -26.10 5.15 -19.82
CA MET A 384 -25.65 4.83 -18.48
C MET A 384 -24.17 5.19 -18.39
N GLN A 385 -23.88 6.21 -17.62
CA GLN A 385 -22.59 6.31 -16.94
C GLN A 385 -22.37 4.98 -16.24
N ALA A 386 -21.30 4.25 -16.57
CA ALA A 386 -20.89 3.12 -15.75
C ALA A 386 -20.92 3.60 -14.29
N PRO A 387 -21.39 2.78 -13.34
CA PRO A 387 -21.36 3.15 -11.94
C PRO A 387 -19.90 3.26 -11.50
N ILE A 388 -19.29 4.40 -11.76
CA ILE A 388 -18.18 4.86 -10.97
C ILE A 388 -18.84 5.05 -9.62
N LEU A 389 -18.60 4.14 -8.69
CA LEU A 389 -18.97 4.30 -7.30
C LEU A 389 -18.46 5.68 -6.86
N ARG A 390 -19.34 6.69 -6.97
CA ARG A 390 -19.08 7.96 -6.31
C ARG A 390 -19.12 7.67 -4.84
N ALA A 391 -17.97 7.76 -4.20
CA ALA A 391 -17.92 7.91 -2.77
C ALA A 391 -18.74 9.18 -2.44
N ALA A 392 -19.86 9.00 -1.77
CA ALA A 392 -20.54 10.06 -1.04
C ALA A 392 -19.77 10.40 0.22
#